data_b59b3eb365aabfa1caaba3f7fe76ac33
#
_entry.id   b59b3eb365aabfa1caaba3f7fe76ac33
#
_cell.length_a   1.000
_cell.length_b   1.000
_cell.length_c   1.000
_cell.angle_alpha   90.00
_cell.angle_beta   90.00
_cell.angle_gamma   90.00
#
_symmetry.space_group_name_H-M   'P 1'
#
loop_
_entity.id
_entity.type
_entity.pdbx_description
1 polymer ?
#
loop_
_entity_poly.entity_id
_entity_poly.type
_entity_poly.pdbx_seq_one_letter_code
_entity_poly.pdbx_strand_id
1 'polypeptide(L)'
;SAASDVYKRQILNLQALGTYQIKNAKTAVEVALVLDKALTEKTNICDESDKKNGTGMKNNINNSGNTIEKNIKKGIEKTVWPGRMEVISKEPLIIIDGAHNPGAVLELRKTLDLYFTNKRITFIMGVLSDKDFSKEAEIIADRAERIITITPNNSRGLDGHKLAETLVKYNHNVQVADSLKQAAEESIDTIKENRADMILAFGSLSYLGELKQVVRLICNH
;
A
#
# COMPACT_ATOMS: atom_id res chain seq x y z
N SER A 1 3.89 11.20 -28.49
CA SER A 1 4.23 12.61 -28.32
C SER A 1 5.55 12.69 -27.55
N ALA A 2 6.48 13.59 -27.93
CA ALA A 2 7.86 13.66 -27.42
C ALA A 2 7.98 13.80 -25.88
N ALA A 3 7.03 14.44 -25.22
CA ALA A 3 7.02 14.58 -23.77
C ALA A 3 6.84 13.22 -23.03
N SER A 4 6.01 12.33 -23.56
CA SER A 4 5.79 10.99 -22.99
C SER A 4 7.02 10.08 -23.12
N ASP A 5 7.89 10.34 -24.09
CA ASP A 5 9.08 9.51 -24.35
C ASP A 5 10.28 9.88 -23.44
N VAL A 6 10.37 11.13 -22.98
CA VAL A 6 11.41 11.56 -22.04
C VAL A 6 11.20 10.89 -20.67
N TYR A 7 9.96 10.79 -20.18
CA TYR A 7 9.64 10.14 -18.89
C TYR A 7 9.81 8.62 -18.91
N LYS A 8 9.66 7.97 -20.06
CA LYS A 8 9.89 6.51 -20.18
C LYS A 8 11.33 6.08 -19.90
N ARG A 9 12.28 7.01 -19.86
CA ARG A 9 13.71 6.73 -19.65
C ARG A 9 14.24 7.11 -18.27
N GLN A 10 13.42 7.69 -17.40
CA GLN A 10 13.85 8.04 -16.04
C GLN A 10 13.64 6.90 -15.08
N ILE A 11 14.66 6.60 -14.27
CA ILE A 11 14.56 5.67 -13.14
C ILE A 11 13.95 6.44 -11.97
N LEU A 12 12.76 6.00 -11.52
CA LEU A 12 12.08 6.49 -10.34
C LEU A 12 12.23 5.46 -9.22
N ASN A 13 12.75 5.89 -8.08
CA ASN A 13 12.84 5.06 -6.88
C ASN A 13 11.55 5.19 -6.08
N LEU A 14 10.74 4.14 -6.05
CA LEU A 14 9.54 4.07 -5.22
C LEU A 14 9.90 3.55 -3.84
N GLN A 15 9.58 4.31 -2.79
CA GLN A 15 9.73 3.86 -1.40
C GLN A 15 8.65 2.84 -1.01
N ALA A 16 7.53 2.83 -1.75
CA ALA A 16 6.40 1.96 -1.49
C ALA A 16 6.58 0.60 -2.18
N LEU A 17 6.51 -0.48 -1.41
CA LEU A 17 6.45 -1.85 -1.91
C LEU A 17 5.08 -2.13 -2.57
N GLY A 18 5.07 -3.07 -3.52
CA GLY A 18 3.83 -3.53 -4.17
C GLY A 18 3.80 -3.26 -5.68
N THR A 19 3.44 -4.28 -6.44
CA THR A 19 3.36 -4.21 -7.92
C THR A 19 2.39 -3.15 -8.41
N TYR A 20 1.28 -2.94 -7.70
CA TYR A 20 0.28 -1.93 -7.99
C TYR A 20 0.77 -0.48 -7.80
N GLN A 21 1.81 -0.26 -6.99
CA GLN A 21 2.38 1.08 -6.77
C GLN A 21 3.07 1.63 -8.00
N ILE A 22 3.59 0.77 -8.86
CA ILE A 22 4.16 1.18 -10.16
C ILE A 22 3.06 1.81 -11.03
N LYS A 23 1.87 1.18 -11.08
CA LYS A 23 0.73 1.71 -11.83
C LYS A 23 0.23 3.04 -11.24
N ASN A 24 0.14 3.12 -9.91
CA ASN A 24 -0.26 4.33 -9.20
C ASN A 24 0.71 5.48 -9.46
N ALA A 25 2.01 5.23 -9.36
CA ALA A 25 3.04 6.23 -9.64
C ALA A 25 2.97 6.73 -11.09
N LYS A 26 2.79 5.81 -12.06
CA LYS A 26 2.60 6.18 -13.47
C LYS A 26 1.41 7.12 -13.65
N THR A 27 0.25 6.78 -13.09
CA THR A 27 -0.94 7.62 -13.15
C THR A 27 -0.70 8.99 -12.50
N ALA A 28 -0.04 9.03 -11.35
CA ALA A 28 0.29 10.29 -10.66
C ALA A 28 1.20 11.19 -11.52
N VAL A 29 2.18 10.62 -12.20
CA VAL A 29 3.04 11.34 -13.14
C VAL A 29 2.22 11.92 -14.30
N GLU A 30 1.38 11.10 -14.93
CA GLU A 30 0.56 11.53 -16.06
C GLU A 30 -0.39 12.68 -15.66
N VAL A 31 -1.04 12.58 -14.50
CA VAL A 31 -1.91 13.64 -13.96
C VAL A 31 -1.13 14.92 -13.69
N ALA A 32 0.05 14.82 -13.05
CA ALA A 32 0.88 16.00 -12.76
C ALA A 32 1.30 16.73 -14.02
N LEU A 33 1.65 16.01 -15.09
CA LEU A 33 2.01 16.60 -16.38
C LEU A 33 0.84 17.30 -17.07
N VAL A 34 -0.35 16.69 -17.02
CA VAL A 34 -1.56 17.30 -17.59
C VAL A 34 -1.94 18.58 -16.86
N LEU A 35 -1.85 18.57 -15.52
CA LEU A 35 -2.10 19.73 -14.69
C LEU A 35 -1.11 20.86 -14.95
N ASP A 36 0.20 20.55 -15.01
CA ASP A 36 1.24 21.55 -15.30
C ASP A 36 0.99 22.23 -16.66
N LYS A 37 0.68 21.44 -17.68
CA LYS A 37 0.35 21.96 -19.01
C LYS A 37 -0.88 22.89 -18.96
N ALA A 38 -1.98 22.47 -18.31
CA ALA A 38 -3.19 23.28 -18.20
C ALA A 38 -2.99 24.58 -17.41
N LEU A 39 -2.17 24.56 -16.36
CA LEU A 39 -1.83 25.74 -15.58
C LEU A 39 -0.94 26.72 -16.39
N THR A 40 0.04 26.19 -17.12
CA THR A 40 0.92 27.00 -17.98
C THR A 40 0.14 27.68 -19.13
N GLU A 41 -0.82 26.97 -19.74
CA GLU A 41 -1.68 27.55 -20.77
C GLU A 41 -2.56 28.69 -20.22
N LYS A 42 -3.11 28.56 -19.00
CA LYS A 42 -3.89 29.63 -18.35
C LYS A 42 -3.05 30.86 -18.02
N THR A 43 -1.82 30.70 -17.51
CA THR A 43 -0.94 31.81 -17.20
C THR A 43 -0.52 32.57 -18.47
N ASN A 44 -0.27 31.89 -19.57
CA ASN A 44 0.05 32.52 -20.85
C ASN A 44 -1.13 33.35 -21.42
N ILE A 45 -2.39 32.94 -21.20
CA ILE A 45 -3.58 33.71 -21.62
C ILE A 45 -3.74 34.99 -20.78
N CYS A 46 -3.45 34.93 -19.47
CA CYS A 46 -3.50 36.12 -18.62
C CYS A 46 -2.39 37.13 -18.99
N ASP A 47 -1.17 36.69 -19.29
CA ASP A 47 -0.03 37.57 -19.68
C ASP A 47 -0.24 38.27 -21.03
N GLU A 48 -1.03 37.71 -21.96
CA GLU A 48 -1.38 38.36 -23.22
C GLU A 48 -2.41 39.47 -23.04
N SER A 49 -3.29 39.39 -22.04
CA SER A 49 -4.25 40.45 -21.73
C SER A 49 -3.56 41.66 -21.06
N ASP A 50 -2.51 41.43 -20.26
CA ASP A 50 -1.78 42.49 -19.54
C ASP A 50 -0.69 43.19 -20.38
N LYS A 51 -0.23 42.59 -21.48
CA LYS A 51 0.73 43.23 -22.43
C LYS A 51 0.16 44.44 -23.16
N LYS A 52 -1.13 44.67 -23.12
CA LYS A 52 -1.75 45.90 -23.63
C LYS A 52 -1.55 47.11 -22.73
N ASN A 53 -1.04 46.95 -21.48
CA ASN A 53 -0.89 47.99 -20.49
C ASN A 53 0.62 48.33 -20.10
N GLY A 54 1.58 47.90 -20.87
CA GLY A 54 2.91 48.51 -20.89
C GLY A 54 3.86 48.27 -19.70
N THR A 55 3.67 47.30 -18.83
CA THR A 55 4.59 46.94 -17.74
C THR A 55 5.01 45.47 -17.80
N GLY A 56 5.84 45.15 -18.78
CA GLY A 56 6.29 43.76 -19.00
C GLY A 56 7.48 43.41 -18.14
N MET A 57 7.29 42.72 -17.02
CA MET A 57 8.33 41.90 -16.41
C MET A 57 8.50 40.62 -17.26
N LYS A 58 9.68 40.48 -17.88
CA LYS A 58 10.05 39.26 -18.62
C LYS A 58 10.25 38.10 -17.62
N ASN A 59 9.25 37.29 -17.38
CA ASN A 59 9.46 36.04 -16.71
C ASN A 59 10.16 35.04 -17.65
N ASN A 60 11.34 34.58 -17.26
CA ASN A 60 12.16 33.59 -17.97
C ASN A 60 11.48 32.22 -17.91
N ILE A 61 10.62 31.90 -18.91
CA ILE A 61 9.84 30.65 -19.01
C ILE A 61 10.69 29.44 -19.51
N ASN A 62 11.97 29.69 -19.90
CA ASN A 62 12.80 28.64 -20.52
C ASN A 62 13.36 27.57 -19.58
N ASN A 63 12.97 27.52 -18.27
CA ASN A 63 13.45 26.52 -17.31
C ASN A 63 12.33 25.62 -16.73
N SER A 64 11.09 25.74 -17.19
CA SER A 64 9.93 25.07 -16.59
C SER A 64 9.96 23.54 -16.72
N GLY A 65 10.34 23.00 -17.89
CA GLY A 65 10.30 21.55 -18.14
C GLY A 65 11.23 20.76 -17.22
N ASN A 66 12.45 21.24 -17.00
CA ASN A 66 13.44 20.58 -16.15
C ASN A 66 13.07 20.66 -14.64
N THR A 67 12.29 21.69 -14.26
CA THR A 67 11.85 21.93 -12.88
C THR A 67 10.69 21.00 -12.51
N ILE A 68 9.68 20.85 -13.38
CA ILE A 68 8.53 19.98 -13.11
C ILE A 68 8.93 18.51 -13.03
N GLU A 69 9.80 18.04 -13.94
CA GLU A 69 10.34 16.69 -13.90
C GLU A 69 11.05 16.38 -12.58
N LYS A 70 11.93 17.28 -12.16
CA LYS A 70 12.65 17.16 -10.89
C LYS A 70 11.71 17.15 -9.70
N ASN A 71 10.64 17.95 -9.71
CA ASN A 71 9.65 18.01 -8.66
C ASN A 71 8.79 16.74 -8.61
N ILE A 72 8.35 16.23 -9.76
CA ILE A 72 7.62 14.95 -9.86
C ILE A 72 8.49 13.82 -9.31
N LYS A 73 9.74 13.70 -9.75
CA LYS A 73 10.68 12.69 -9.27
C LYS A 73 10.82 12.77 -7.75
N LYS A 74 11.13 13.95 -7.21
CA LYS A 74 11.26 14.16 -5.76
C LYS A 74 9.97 13.87 -4.99
N GLY A 75 8.80 14.20 -5.56
CA GLY A 75 7.49 13.89 -5.00
C GLY A 75 7.28 12.38 -4.87
N ILE A 76 7.50 11.64 -5.95
CA ILE A 76 7.34 10.17 -5.97
C ILE A 76 8.31 9.49 -5.00
N GLU A 77 9.60 9.90 -5.01
CA GLU A 77 10.63 9.33 -4.14
C GLU A 77 10.37 9.58 -2.65
N LYS A 78 9.64 10.64 -2.31
CA LYS A 78 9.29 11.00 -0.92
C LYS A 78 7.91 10.53 -0.49
N THR A 79 7.10 10.02 -1.42
CA THR A 79 5.74 9.60 -1.09
C THR A 79 5.75 8.38 -0.19
N VAL A 80 5.17 8.51 1.00
CA VAL A 80 4.88 7.43 1.93
C VAL A 80 3.37 7.27 1.96
N TRP A 81 2.88 6.04 1.81
CA TRP A 81 1.46 5.74 1.85
C TRP A 81 1.15 4.77 2.98
N PRO A 82 0.67 5.27 4.14
CA PRO A 82 0.38 4.42 5.28
C PRO A 82 -0.62 3.29 4.94
N GLY A 83 -0.37 2.09 5.46
CA GLY A 83 -1.22 0.93 5.22
C GLY A 83 -1.17 0.38 3.79
N ARG A 84 -0.11 0.63 3.03
CA ARG A 84 0.12 0.04 1.71
C ARG A 84 1.50 -0.60 1.65
N MET A 85 1.56 -1.91 1.88
CA MET A 85 2.81 -2.65 2.07
C MET A 85 3.78 -1.92 3.02
N GLU A 86 3.21 -1.34 4.07
CA GLU A 86 3.96 -0.55 5.05
C GLU A 86 4.72 -1.47 6.01
N VAL A 87 6.03 -1.33 6.08
CA VAL A 87 6.86 -2.01 7.07
C VAL A 87 6.71 -1.28 8.42
N ILE A 88 6.09 -1.92 9.40
CA ILE A 88 5.88 -1.36 10.74
C ILE A 88 6.89 -1.86 11.78
N SER A 89 7.58 -2.97 11.48
CA SER A 89 8.73 -3.50 12.22
C SER A 89 9.68 -4.18 11.24
N LYS A 90 10.99 -4.06 11.48
CA LYS A 90 12.02 -4.73 10.68
C LYS A 90 12.50 -6.03 11.35
N GLU A 91 12.48 -6.09 12.66
CA GLU A 91 12.89 -7.23 13.47
C GLU A 91 11.95 -7.39 14.67
N PRO A 92 10.99 -8.35 14.57
CA PRO A 92 10.66 -9.20 13.43
C PRO A 92 10.07 -8.39 12.25
N LEU A 93 10.20 -8.90 11.01
CA LEU A 93 9.62 -8.23 9.84
C LEU A 93 8.10 -8.31 9.88
N ILE A 94 7.45 -7.17 10.05
CA ILE A 94 5.99 -7.03 10.08
C ILE A 94 5.56 -5.97 9.06
N ILE A 95 4.70 -6.38 8.14
CA ILE A 95 4.15 -5.55 7.08
C ILE A 95 2.63 -5.46 7.24
N ILE A 96 2.07 -4.29 6.97
CA ILE A 96 0.63 -4.08 6.90
C ILE A 96 0.20 -3.62 5.51
N ASP A 97 -0.97 -4.10 5.04
CA ASP A 97 -1.56 -3.70 3.77
C ASP A 97 -3.07 -3.51 3.88
N GLY A 98 -3.59 -2.51 3.22
CA GLY A 98 -5.02 -2.19 3.24
C GLY A 98 -5.85 -2.93 2.19
N ALA A 99 -5.38 -4.02 1.61
CA ALA A 99 -6.17 -4.86 0.72
C ALA A 99 -7.42 -5.39 1.46
N HIS A 100 -8.61 -5.16 0.89
CA HIS A 100 -9.90 -5.44 1.53
C HIS A 100 -11.02 -5.75 0.51
N ASN A 101 -10.64 -6.15 -0.69
CA ASN A 101 -11.53 -6.64 -1.74
C ASN A 101 -10.75 -7.59 -2.67
N PRO A 102 -11.41 -8.45 -3.43
CA PRO A 102 -10.75 -9.47 -4.26
C PRO A 102 -9.70 -8.91 -5.22
N GLY A 103 -9.96 -7.74 -5.84
CA GLY A 103 -9.00 -7.12 -6.75
C GLY A 103 -7.71 -6.67 -6.05
N ALA A 104 -7.82 -6.04 -4.88
CA ALA A 104 -6.68 -5.62 -4.08
C ALA A 104 -5.92 -6.83 -3.52
N VAL A 105 -6.62 -7.87 -3.05
CA VAL A 105 -6.01 -9.11 -2.56
C VAL A 105 -5.27 -9.85 -3.67
N LEU A 106 -5.77 -9.82 -4.90
CA LEU A 106 -5.06 -10.39 -6.06
C LEU A 106 -3.73 -9.64 -6.34
N GLU A 107 -3.73 -8.32 -6.27
CA GLU A 107 -2.49 -7.53 -6.44
C GLU A 107 -1.53 -7.74 -5.25
N LEU A 108 -2.06 -7.90 -4.02
CA LEU A 108 -1.27 -8.29 -2.86
C LEU A 108 -0.62 -9.67 -3.08
N ARG A 109 -1.39 -10.67 -3.53
CA ARG A 109 -0.89 -12.01 -3.87
C ARG A 109 0.26 -11.94 -4.87
N LYS A 110 0.11 -11.19 -5.97
CA LYS A 110 1.18 -10.99 -6.96
C LYS A 110 2.43 -10.37 -6.36
N THR A 111 2.25 -9.43 -5.44
CA THR A 111 3.36 -8.79 -4.72
C THR A 111 4.12 -9.79 -3.86
N LEU A 112 3.39 -10.66 -3.13
CA LEU A 112 4.00 -11.70 -2.30
C LEU A 112 4.75 -12.72 -3.15
N ASP A 113 4.17 -13.15 -4.27
CA ASP A 113 4.78 -14.13 -5.17
C ASP A 113 6.04 -13.57 -5.85
N LEU A 114 6.10 -12.27 -6.11
CA LEU A 114 7.24 -11.64 -6.76
C LEU A 114 8.38 -11.32 -5.77
N TYR A 115 8.07 -10.71 -4.63
CA TYR A 115 9.09 -10.16 -3.72
C TYR A 115 9.39 -11.06 -2.51
N PHE A 116 8.49 -11.99 -2.17
CA PHE A 116 8.58 -12.81 -0.97
C PHE A 116 8.44 -14.31 -1.27
N THR A 117 8.78 -14.75 -2.48
CA THR A 117 8.59 -16.12 -3.01
C THR A 117 8.99 -17.22 -2.03
N ASN A 118 10.16 -17.09 -1.38
CA ASN A 118 10.72 -18.10 -0.48
C ASN A 118 10.47 -17.79 0.99
N LYS A 119 9.54 -16.87 1.31
CA LYS A 119 9.24 -16.51 2.70
C LYS A 119 8.04 -17.29 3.21
N ARG A 120 8.18 -17.87 4.40
CA ARG A 120 7.06 -18.40 5.19
C ARG A 120 6.38 -17.23 5.87
N ILE A 121 5.09 -17.05 5.64
CA ILE A 121 4.37 -15.85 6.07
C ILE A 121 3.26 -16.23 7.02
N THR A 122 3.22 -15.62 8.21
CA THR A 122 2.04 -15.63 9.07
C THR A 122 1.13 -14.47 8.69
N PHE A 123 -0.13 -14.74 8.36
CA PHE A 123 -1.13 -13.70 8.12
C PHE A 123 -1.90 -13.37 9.40
N ILE A 124 -2.14 -12.08 9.62
CA ILE A 124 -3.20 -11.59 10.52
C ILE A 124 -4.30 -11.02 9.61
N MET A 125 -5.48 -11.63 9.64
CA MET A 125 -6.56 -11.28 8.73
C MET A 125 -7.83 -10.91 9.49
N GLY A 126 -8.34 -9.70 9.22
CA GLY A 126 -9.64 -9.23 9.71
C GLY A 126 -10.35 -8.47 8.62
N VAL A 127 -11.60 -8.84 8.31
CA VAL A 127 -12.36 -8.30 7.20
C VAL A 127 -13.69 -7.70 7.65
N LEU A 128 -14.33 -6.93 6.80
CA LEU A 128 -15.69 -6.42 7.05
C LEU A 128 -16.71 -7.36 6.41
N SER A 129 -17.87 -7.50 7.04
CA SER A 129 -18.93 -8.45 6.65
C SER A 129 -19.59 -8.14 5.29
N ASP A 130 -19.45 -6.91 4.83
CA ASP A 130 -19.96 -6.44 3.53
C ASP A 130 -18.99 -6.72 2.35
N LYS A 131 -17.85 -7.38 2.62
CA LYS A 131 -16.85 -7.72 1.61
C LYS A 131 -16.99 -9.17 1.14
N ASP A 132 -16.48 -9.44 -0.06
CA ASP A 132 -16.42 -10.82 -0.59
C ASP A 132 -15.19 -11.56 -0.01
N PHE A 133 -15.25 -11.81 1.30
CA PHE A 133 -14.19 -12.49 2.03
C PHE A 133 -13.97 -13.94 1.58
N SER A 134 -14.99 -14.58 1.00
CA SER A 134 -14.85 -15.92 0.44
C SER A 134 -13.94 -15.93 -0.78
N LYS A 135 -14.08 -14.94 -1.65
CA LYS A 135 -13.19 -14.79 -2.82
C LYS A 135 -11.80 -14.33 -2.42
N GLU A 136 -11.69 -13.49 -1.39
CA GLU A 136 -10.40 -13.10 -0.84
C GLU A 136 -9.65 -14.32 -0.28
N ALA A 137 -10.33 -15.19 0.49
CA ALA A 137 -9.76 -16.41 1.02
C ALA A 137 -9.25 -17.35 -0.10
N GLU A 138 -10.05 -17.58 -1.14
CA GLU A 138 -9.67 -18.40 -2.30
C GLU A 138 -8.39 -17.88 -2.98
N ILE A 139 -8.21 -16.55 -3.06
CA ILE A 139 -7.08 -15.94 -3.76
C ILE A 139 -5.76 -16.08 -2.98
N ILE A 140 -5.79 -16.01 -1.63
CA ILE A 140 -4.54 -15.74 -0.89
C ILE A 140 -4.24 -16.74 0.23
N ALA A 141 -5.22 -17.50 0.72
CA ALA A 141 -5.04 -18.29 1.94
C ALA A 141 -3.94 -19.37 1.81
N ASP A 142 -3.78 -19.99 0.65
CA ASP A 142 -2.74 -20.98 0.37
C ASP A 142 -1.32 -20.42 0.42
N ARG A 143 -1.17 -19.08 0.37
CA ARG A 143 0.14 -18.40 0.41
C ARG A 143 0.70 -18.27 1.83
N ALA A 144 -0.13 -18.45 2.84
CA ALA A 144 0.28 -18.36 4.23
C ALA A 144 0.76 -19.69 4.78
N GLU A 145 1.82 -19.66 5.57
CA GLU A 145 2.21 -20.78 6.45
C GLU A 145 1.20 -20.96 7.59
N ARG A 146 0.70 -19.83 8.13
CA ARG A 146 -0.33 -19.78 9.17
C ARG A 146 -1.20 -18.56 8.99
N ILE A 147 -2.46 -18.67 9.35
CA ILE A 147 -3.40 -17.53 9.36
C ILE A 147 -4.00 -17.39 10.76
N ILE A 148 -3.93 -16.18 11.31
CA ILE A 148 -4.60 -15.80 12.54
C ILE A 148 -5.70 -14.82 12.19
N THR A 149 -6.94 -15.19 12.42
CA THR A 149 -8.10 -14.34 12.16
C THR A 149 -8.45 -13.51 13.39
N ILE A 150 -8.96 -12.31 13.16
CA ILE A 150 -9.47 -11.41 14.19
C ILE A 150 -10.83 -10.87 13.80
N THR A 151 -11.63 -10.49 14.79
CA THR A 151 -12.83 -9.66 14.58
C THR A 151 -12.43 -8.19 14.67
N PRO A 152 -12.46 -7.41 13.55
CA PRO A 152 -12.18 -5.98 13.61
C PRO A 152 -13.13 -5.25 14.55
N ASN A 153 -12.63 -4.37 15.41
CA ASN A 153 -13.45 -3.52 16.29
C ASN A 153 -14.16 -2.44 15.45
N ASN A 154 -15.19 -2.86 14.74
CA ASN A 154 -16.00 -2.04 13.85
C ASN A 154 -17.41 -2.66 13.77
N SER A 155 -18.46 -1.83 13.68
CA SER A 155 -19.85 -2.29 13.58
C SER A 155 -20.12 -3.22 12.37
N ARG A 156 -19.27 -3.16 11.35
CA ARG A 156 -19.30 -4.05 10.19
C ARG A 156 -18.23 -5.15 10.24
N GLY A 157 -17.51 -5.30 11.36
CA GLY A 157 -16.49 -6.34 11.51
C GLY A 157 -17.12 -7.74 11.30
N LEU A 158 -16.48 -8.56 10.45
CA LEU A 158 -16.83 -9.97 10.34
C LEU A 158 -16.26 -10.71 11.54
N ASP A 159 -17.05 -11.60 12.14
CA ASP A 159 -16.60 -12.48 13.18
C ASP A 159 -15.40 -13.31 12.73
N GLY A 160 -14.33 -13.33 13.55
CA GLY A 160 -13.09 -14.04 13.23
C GLY A 160 -13.28 -15.55 13.08
N HIS A 161 -14.22 -16.17 13.82
CA HIS A 161 -14.55 -17.59 13.67
C HIS A 161 -15.17 -17.87 12.30
N LYS A 162 -16.11 -17.02 11.87
CA LYS A 162 -16.74 -17.14 10.54
C LYS A 162 -15.72 -16.99 9.41
N LEU A 163 -14.75 -16.09 9.58
CA LEU A 163 -13.65 -15.93 8.63
C LEU A 163 -12.77 -17.18 8.61
N ALA A 164 -12.43 -17.72 9.79
CA ALA A 164 -11.63 -18.95 9.93
C ALA A 164 -12.31 -20.15 9.26
N GLU A 165 -13.62 -20.36 9.45
CA GLU A 165 -14.41 -21.41 8.78
C GLU A 165 -14.32 -21.34 7.25
N THR A 166 -14.17 -20.14 6.70
CA THR A 166 -13.99 -19.96 5.26
C THR A 166 -12.56 -20.27 4.82
N LEU A 167 -11.56 -19.82 5.60
CA LEU A 167 -10.15 -19.96 5.29
C LEU A 167 -9.64 -21.41 5.40
N VAL A 168 -10.20 -22.23 6.31
CA VAL A 168 -9.79 -23.63 6.49
C VAL A 168 -10.02 -24.50 5.25
N LYS A 169 -10.83 -24.04 4.30
CA LYS A 169 -11.02 -24.70 2.99
C LYS A 169 -9.78 -24.65 2.11
N TYR A 170 -8.92 -23.66 2.35
CA TYR A 170 -7.75 -23.34 1.52
C TYR A 170 -6.42 -23.44 2.31
N ASN A 171 -6.48 -23.36 3.63
CA ASN A 171 -5.30 -23.45 4.50
C ASN A 171 -5.68 -24.19 5.80
N HIS A 172 -4.97 -25.27 6.12
CA HIS A 172 -5.27 -26.08 7.31
C HIS A 172 -4.72 -25.51 8.62
N ASN A 173 -3.87 -24.47 8.55
CA ASN A 173 -3.26 -23.85 9.72
C ASN A 173 -3.90 -22.47 10.00
N VAL A 174 -5.17 -22.50 10.40
CA VAL A 174 -5.96 -21.31 10.71
C VAL A 174 -6.34 -21.31 12.19
N GLN A 175 -6.15 -20.18 12.85
CA GLN A 175 -6.47 -19.95 14.26
C GLN A 175 -7.23 -18.63 14.42
N VAL A 176 -8.07 -18.55 15.44
CA VAL A 176 -8.79 -17.33 15.82
C VAL A 176 -8.12 -16.71 17.05
N ALA A 177 -7.91 -15.42 17.04
CA ALA A 177 -7.45 -14.67 18.20
C ALA A 177 -8.58 -13.78 18.74
N ASP A 178 -8.69 -13.71 20.07
CA ASP A 178 -9.71 -12.95 20.77
C ASP A 178 -9.40 -11.44 20.79
N SER A 179 -8.15 -11.08 20.51
CA SER A 179 -7.70 -9.67 20.47
C SER A 179 -6.56 -9.44 19.49
N LEU A 180 -6.38 -8.19 19.07
CA LEU A 180 -5.22 -7.76 18.26
C LEU A 180 -3.89 -8.00 18.97
N LYS A 181 -3.87 -7.84 20.30
CA LYS A 181 -2.68 -8.10 21.10
C LYS A 181 -2.29 -9.58 21.02
N GLN A 182 -3.23 -10.48 21.26
CA GLN A 182 -3.01 -11.91 21.15
C GLN A 182 -2.57 -12.29 19.72
N ALA A 183 -3.23 -11.78 18.69
CA ALA A 183 -2.86 -12.05 17.29
C ALA A 183 -1.43 -11.62 16.99
N ALA A 184 -1.01 -10.45 17.50
CA ALA A 184 0.35 -9.94 17.32
C ALA A 184 1.38 -10.81 18.07
N GLU A 185 1.13 -11.13 19.35
CA GLU A 185 2.01 -11.96 20.19
C GLU A 185 2.21 -13.35 19.58
N GLU A 186 1.12 -14.05 19.24
CA GLU A 186 1.17 -15.37 18.61
C GLU A 186 1.86 -15.35 17.24
N SER A 187 1.66 -14.28 16.44
CA SER A 187 2.36 -14.13 15.17
C SER A 187 3.87 -13.93 15.37
N ILE A 188 4.26 -13.12 16.34
CA ILE A 188 5.67 -12.89 16.68
C ILE A 188 6.33 -14.17 17.18
N ASP A 189 5.63 -14.98 17.96
CA ASP A 189 6.13 -16.26 18.44
C ASP A 189 6.39 -17.25 17.28
N THR A 190 5.63 -17.19 16.18
CA THR A 190 5.97 -17.99 14.98
C THR A 190 7.34 -17.65 14.40
N ILE A 191 7.75 -16.38 14.50
CA ILE A 191 9.10 -15.94 14.06
C ILE A 191 10.17 -16.44 15.03
N LYS A 192 9.97 -16.23 16.34
CA LYS A 192 10.91 -16.68 17.39
C LYS A 192 11.17 -18.19 17.34
N GLU A 193 10.13 -18.98 17.06
CA GLU A 193 10.19 -20.43 16.92
C GLU A 193 10.67 -20.89 15.54
N ASN A 194 11.11 -19.98 14.69
CA ASN A 194 11.57 -20.25 13.31
C ASN A 194 10.53 -21.00 12.45
N ARG A 195 9.23 -20.74 12.68
CA ARG A 195 8.11 -21.29 11.89
C ARG A 195 7.65 -20.33 10.79
N ALA A 196 7.97 -19.04 10.89
CA ALA A 196 7.73 -18.03 9.87
C ALA A 196 8.94 -17.09 9.72
N ASP A 197 9.01 -16.37 8.62
CA ASP A 197 10.06 -15.41 8.31
C ASP A 197 9.55 -13.96 8.35
N MET A 198 8.23 -13.78 8.25
CA MET A 198 7.58 -12.47 8.32
C MET A 198 6.10 -12.59 8.68
N ILE A 199 5.53 -11.47 9.09
CA ILE A 199 4.11 -11.29 9.38
C ILE A 199 3.51 -10.29 8.39
N LEU A 200 2.34 -10.59 7.86
CA LEU A 200 1.55 -9.68 7.04
C LEU A 200 0.14 -9.53 7.58
N ALA A 201 -0.27 -8.30 7.91
CA ALA A 201 -1.63 -8.01 8.35
C ALA A 201 -2.41 -7.25 7.27
N PHE A 202 -3.63 -7.71 6.94
CA PHE A 202 -4.48 -7.12 5.89
C PHE A 202 -5.96 -7.53 6.05
N GLY A 203 -6.82 -7.04 5.14
CA GLY A 203 -8.26 -7.37 5.07
C GLY A 203 -9.16 -6.18 5.47
N SER A 204 -8.69 -5.25 6.30
CA SER A 204 -9.37 -4.00 6.58
C SER A 204 -8.42 -2.95 7.16
N LEU A 205 -8.52 -1.72 6.67
CA LEU A 205 -7.78 -0.58 7.24
C LEU A 205 -8.22 -0.24 8.67
N SER A 206 -9.42 -0.66 9.10
CA SER A 206 -10.04 -0.25 10.36
C SER A 206 -9.25 -0.67 11.61
N TYR A 207 -8.47 -1.75 11.55
CA TYR A 207 -7.69 -2.26 12.67
C TYR A 207 -6.16 -2.08 12.52
N LEU A 208 -5.66 -1.79 11.31
CA LEU A 208 -4.21 -1.71 11.07
C LEU A 208 -3.51 -0.60 11.88
N GLY A 209 -4.21 0.51 12.12
CA GLY A 209 -3.70 1.59 12.96
C GLY A 209 -3.49 1.16 14.42
N GLU A 210 -4.45 0.42 14.98
CA GLU A 210 -4.37 -0.16 16.33
C GLU A 210 -3.30 -1.25 16.40
N LEU A 211 -3.23 -2.14 15.41
CA LEU A 211 -2.19 -3.16 15.34
C LEU A 211 -0.79 -2.54 15.34
N LYS A 212 -0.58 -1.44 14.64
CA LYS A 212 0.70 -0.72 14.63
C LYS A 212 1.10 -0.22 16.02
N GLN A 213 0.13 0.24 16.82
CA GLN A 213 0.39 0.63 18.22
C GLN A 213 0.73 -0.59 19.08
N VAL A 214 -0.03 -1.67 18.95
CA VAL A 214 0.20 -2.93 19.68
C VAL A 214 1.61 -3.48 19.39
N VAL A 215 1.99 -3.56 18.10
CA VAL A 215 3.32 -4.04 17.69
C VAL A 215 4.43 -3.17 18.27
N ARG A 216 4.27 -1.84 18.29
CA ARG A 216 5.25 -0.95 18.91
C ARG A 216 5.45 -1.22 20.39
N LEU A 217 4.36 -1.49 21.13
CA LEU A 217 4.44 -1.82 22.55
C LEU A 217 5.13 -3.16 22.81
N ILE A 218 4.95 -4.15 21.93
CA ILE A 218 5.54 -5.48 22.08
C ILE A 218 7.03 -5.48 21.67
N CYS A 219 7.39 -4.79 20.60
CA CYS A 219 8.74 -4.83 20.02
C CYS A 219 9.71 -3.80 20.63
N ASN A 220 9.23 -2.79 21.38
CA ASN A 220 10.09 -1.78 22.04
C ASN A 220 10.41 -2.13 23.50
N HIS A 221 10.10 -3.36 23.93
CA HIS A 221 10.52 -3.95 25.20
C HIS A 221 11.56 -5.04 24.92
#